data_372528d5afd1ca5e3d3d52205cc7da19
#
_entry.id   372528d5afd1ca5e3d3d52205cc7da19
#
_cell.length_a   1.000
_cell.length_b   1.000
_cell.length_c   1.000
_cell.angle_alpha   90.00
_cell.angle_beta   90.00
_cell.angle_gamma   90.00
#
_symmetry.space_group_name_H-M   'P 1'
#
loop_
_entity.id
_entity.type
_entity.pdbx_description
1 polymer ?
#
loop_
_entity_poly.entity_id
_entity_poly.type
_entity_poly.pdbx_seq_one_letter_code
_entity_poly.pdbx_strand_id
1 'polypeptide(L)'
;MGSGTGGPSRKACGRSVAFAIAIMLGGGACASAAAQDMSWAADVREDGWGDGRVTTDGDMVIFRRAAPAGPEGHPRLQLRYEYRDGGKVGGKTYMSMLALDEYDCKAGRFRNLRTGVFARHNAEGESRQAPAGAEPWKTPAPNTIDAKSLAAACPKR
;
A
#
# COMPACT_ATOMS: atom_id res chain seq x y z
N MET A 1 -27.84 -9.85 50.43
CA MET A 1 -27.20 -9.04 51.46
C MET A 1 -25.76 -8.74 51.03
N GLY A 2 -25.37 -7.50 50.95
CA GLY A 2 -23.98 -7.07 50.75
C GLY A 2 -23.75 -6.17 49.50
N SER A 3 -24.21 -4.90 49.63
CA SER A 3 -23.86 -3.81 48.71
C SER A 3 -22.42 -3.37 48.94
N GLY A 4 -21.70 -3.05 47.87
CA GLY A 4 -20.38 -2.45 47.92
C GLY A 4 -20.18 -1.46 46.77
N THR A 5 -20.58 -0.21 46.98
CA THR A 5 -20.35 0.92 46.13
C THR A 5 -18.94 1.46 46.40
N GLY A 6 -18.09 1.53 45.37
CA GLY A 6 -16.80 2.19 45.41
C GLY A 6 -16.71 3.26 44.33
N GLY A 7 -16.84 4.52 44.73
CA GLY A 7 -16.78 5.68 43.84
C GLY A 7 -15.35 6.10 43.46
N PRO A 8 -15.17 6.87 42.39
CA PRO A 8 -13.87 7.30 41.91
C PRO A 8 -13.30 8.47 42.72
N SER A 9 -12.08 8.28 43.21
CA SER A 9 -11.28 9.29 43.94
C SER A 9 -10.81 10.39 42.99
N ARG A 10 -11.27 11.60 43.23
CA ARG A 10 -10.75 12.84 42.63
C ARG A 10 -9.47 13.24 43.34
N LYS A 11 -8.35 13.17 42.67
CA LYS A 11 -7.11 13.80 43.21
C LYS A 11 -7.10 15.27 42.83
N ALA A 12 -7.02 16.09 43.87
CA ALA A 12 -6.96 17.54 43.86
C ALA A 12 -5.66 18.03 43.17
N CYS A 13 -5.80 19.06 42.36
CA CYS A 13 -4.71 19.82 41.78
C CYS A 13 -4.28 20.88 42.79
N GLY A 14 -3.06 20.75 43.34
CA GLY A 14 -2.45 21.69 44.25
C GLY A 14 -2.02 22.97 43.52
N ARG A 15 -2.38 24.11 44.14
CA ARG A 15 -1.93 25.48 43.78
C ARG A 15 -0.48 25.63 44.23
N SER A 16 0.37 26.21 43.38
CA SER A 16 1.37 27.22 43.84
C SER A 16 2.19 27.77 42.66
N VAL A 17 2.30 29.10 42.72
CA VAL A 17 3.41 30.00 42.37
C VAL A 17 3.51 30.44 40.91
N ALA A 18 3.18 31.73 40.74
CA ALA A 18 3.36 32.56 39.57
C ALA A 18 4.86 32.68 39.18
N PHE A 19 5.15 32.39 37.93
CA PHE A 19 6.31 32.94 37.22
C PHE A 19 5.82 33.36 35.83
N ALA A 20 5.85 34.68 35.62
CA ALA A 20 5.51 35.28 34.34
C ALA A 20 6.66 35.00 33.37
N ILE A 21 6.46 34.08 32.42
CA ILE A 21 7.31 33.91 31.24
C ILE A 21 6.42 34.17 30.03
N ALA A 22 6.80 35.18 29.26
CA ALA A 22 6.17 35.53 27.98
C ALA A 22 6.23 34.32 27.04
N ILE A 23 5.08 33.65 26.84
CA ILE A 23 4.94 32.55 25.86
C ILE A 23 4.69 33.23 24.54
N MET A 24 5.69 33.23 23.66
CA MET A 24 5.51 33.41 22.23
C MET A 24 4.43 32.39 21.76
N LEU A 25 3.30 32.90 21.32
CA LEU A 25 2.26 32.11 20.65
C LEU A 25 2.78 31.64 19.29
N GLY A 26 3.58 30.57 19.31
CA GLY A 26 3.82 29.75 18.13
C GLY A 26 2.57 28.96 17.85
N GLY A 27 1.68 29.50 17.00
CA GLY A 27 0.55 28.76 16.46
C GLY A 27 1.05 27.58 15.66
N GLY A 28 1.21 26.43 16.30
CA GLY A 28 1.37 25.15 15.64
C GLY A 28 0.09 24.85 14.88
N ALA A 29 0.08 25.13 13.57
CA ALA A 29 -0.94 24.62 12.70
C ALA A 29 -0.85 23.09 12.73
N CYS A 30 -1.73 22.44 13.50
CA CYS A 30 -2.01 21.02 13.31
C CYS A 30 -2.54 20.86 11.89
N ALA A 31 -1.66 20.53 10.96
CA ALA A 31 -2.07 20.08 9.64
C ALA A 31 -2.87 18.78 9.87
N SER A 32 -4.18 18.88 9.87
CA SER A 32 -5.04 17.71 9.80
C SER A 32 -4.71 17.02 8.49
N ALA A 33 -4.05 15.86 8.55
CA ALA A 33 -3.94 14.98 7.41
C ALA A 33 -5.39 14.68 6.99
N ALA A 34 -5.81 15.22 5.85
CA ALA A 34 -7.13 14.91 5.30
C ALA A 34 -7.19 13.39 5.12
N ALA A 35 -8.19 12.77 5.72
CA ALA A 35 -8.44 11.35 5.50
C ALA A 35 -8.66 11.16 4.00
N GLN A 36 -7.92 10.22 3.41
CA GLN A 36 -8.05 9.89 2.00
C GLN A 36 -9.44 9.30 1.75
N ASP A 37 -10.14 9.82 0.75
CA ASP A 37 -11.42 9.25 0.34
C ASP A 37 -11.17 7.91 -0.35
N MET A 38 -11.51 6.82 0.35
CA MET A 38 -11.39 5.44 -0.11
C MET A 38 -12.72 4.82 -0.49
N SER A 39 -13.80 5.62 -0.61
CA SER A 39 -15.13 5.11 -0.95
C SER A 39 -15.16 4.36 -2.29
N TRP A 40 -14.30 4.73 -3.24
CA TRP A 40 -14.15 4.06 -4.52
C TRP A 40 -13.66 2.61 -4.41
N ALA A 41 -12.97 2.28 -3.31
CA ALA A 41 -12.42 0.95 -3.08
C ALA A 41 -13.36 0.03 -2.29
N ALA A 42 -14.62 0.45 -2.06
CA ALA A 42 -15.59 -0.35 -1.29
C ALA A 42 -15.82 -1.75 -1.87
N ASP A 43 -15.72 -1.90 -3.20
CA ASP A 43 -15.89 -3.18 -3.90
C ASP A 43 -14.56 -3.92 -4.14
N VAL A 44 -13.44 -3.37 -3.70
CA VAL A 44 -12.12 -4.00 -3.85
C VAL A 44 -11.96 -5.09 -2.79
N ARG A 45 -11.84 -6.34 -3.24
CA ARG A 45 -11.74 -7.52 -2.38
C ARG A 45 -10.29 -7.91 -2.12
N GLU A 46 -10.01 -8.33 -0.89
CA GLU A 46 -8.69 -8.82 -0.48
C GLU A 46 -8.52 -10.34 -0.61
N ASP A 47 -9.55 -11.06 -1.05
CA ASP A 47 -9.62 -12.52 -1.07
C ASP A 47 -8.39 -13.18 -1.72
N GLY A 48 -7.64 -13.96 -0.93
CA GLY A 48 -6.42 -14.65 -1.37
C GLY A 48 -5.22 -13.73 -1.67
N TRP A 49 -5.30 -12.47 -1.30
CA TRP A 49 -4.23 -11.49 -1.36
C TRP A 49 -3.85 -11.05 0.05
N GLY A 50 -2.63 -10.64 0.26
CA GLY A 50 -2.26 -9.99 1.52
C GLY A 50 -2.88 -8.60 1.64
N ASP A 51 -2.64 -7.92 2.77
CA ASP A 51 -3.13 -6.58 3.03
C ASP A 51 -2.83 -5.61 1.88
N GLY A 52 -3.85 -4.92 1.40
CA GLY A 52 -3.71 -3.88 0.39
C GLY A 52 -2.92 -2.69 0.93
N ARG A 53 -2.10 -2.10 0.08
CA ARG A 53 -1.36 -0.86 0.38
C ARG A 53 -1.90 0.27 -0.47
N VAL A 54 -2.47 1.27 0.19
CA VAL A 54 -2.94 2.49 -0.46
C VAL A 54 -1.74 3.36 -0.84
N THR A 55 -1.75 3.96 -2.02
CA THR A 55 -0.74 4.96 -2.40
C THR A 55 -0.94 6.28 -1.65
N THR A 56 0.09 7.11 -1.61
CA THR A 56 0.09 8.35 -0.82
C THR A 56 -0.98 9.35 -1.25
N ASP A 57 -1.36 9.34 -2.53
CA ASP A 57 -2.43 10.13 -3.12
C ASP A 57 -3.83 9.50 -2.97
N GLY A 58 -3.90 8.24 -2.51
CA GLY A 58 -5.16 7.50 -2.37
C GLY A 58 -5.78 7.04 -3.69
N ASP A 59 -5.06 7.11 -4.80
CA ASP A 59 -5.58 6.81 -6.13
C ASP A 59 -5.42 5.35 -6.54
N MET A 60 -4.70 4.57 -5.73
CA MET A 60 -4.44 3.18 -6.03
C MET A 60 -4.29 2.32 -4.77
N VAL A 61 -4.79 1.09 -4.84
CA VAL A 61 -4.50 0.03 -3.86
C VAL A 61 -3.67 -1.05 -4.53
N ILE A 62 -2.63 -1.53 -3.84
CA ILE A 62 -1.72 -2.54 -4.35
C ILE A 62 -1.70 -3.72 -3.40
N PHE A 63 -2.00 -4.89 -3.93
CA PHE A 63 -1.90 -6.17 -3.24
C PHE A 63 -0.69 -6.95 -3.73
N ARG A 64 -0.12 -7.75 -2.84
CA ARG A 64 1.01 -8.63 -3.16
C ARG A 64 0.76 -10.02 -2.64
N ARG A 65 1.14 -11.03 -3.40
CA ARG A 65 1.23 -12.40 -2.92
C ARG A 65 2.44 -13.11 -3.52
N ALA A 66 3.00 -14.05 -2.78
CA ALA A 66 4.09 -14.88 -3.29
C ALA A 66 3.59 -15.73 -4.46
N ALA A 67 4.45 -15.93 -5.44
CA ALA A 67 4.27 -16.86 -6.54
C ALA A 67 5.41 -17.89 -6.52
N PRO A 68 5.25 -19.06 -7.17
CA PRO A 68 6.33 -20.05 -7.28
C PRO A 68 7.61 -19.42 -7.82
N ALA A 69 8.74 -19.71 -7.18
CA ALA A 69 10.04 -19.18 -7.58
C ALA A 69 10.40 -19.56 -9.03
N GLY A 70 11.24 -18.74 -9.64
CA GLY A 70 11.78 -18.98 -10.97
C GLY A 70 12.78 -20.12 -11.02
N PRO A 71 13.23 -20.51 -12.23
CA PRO A 71 14.19 -21.64 -12.43
C PRO A 71 15.49 -21.49 -11.65
N GLU A 72 15.97 -20.26 -11.48
CA GLU A 72 17.20 -19.95 -10.74
C GLU A 72 16.96 -19.68 -9.25
N GLY A 73 15.79 -20.03 -8.74
CA GLY A 73 15.39 -19.76 -7.35
C GLY A 73 15.08 -18.29 -7.08
N HIS A 74 14.98 -17.44 -8.11
CA HIS A 74 14.58 -16.06 -7.96
C HIS A 74 13.15 -15.97 -7.41
N PRO A 75 12.91 -15.25 -6.30
CA PRO A 75 11.55 -15.06 -5.77
C PRO A 75 10.69 -14.33 -6.78
N ARG A 76 9.40 -14.64 -6.76
CA ARG A 76 8.39 -13.99 -7.59
C ARG A 76 7.25 -13.48 -6.74
N LEU A 77 6.72 -12.32 -7.11
CA LEU A 77 5.47 -11.80 -6.56
C LEU A 77 4.46 -11.63 -7.69
N GLN A 78 3.24 -11.99 -7.39
CA GLN A 78 2.10 -11.52 -8.13
C GLN A 78 1.60 -10.24 -7.48
N LEU A 79 1.41 -9.20 -8.29
CA LEU A 79 0.94 -7.88 -7.89
C LEU A 79 -0.45 -7.66 -8.50
N ARG A 80 -1.38 -7.10 -7.72
CA ARG A 80 -2.66 -6.62 -8.22
C ARG A 80 -2.77 -5.14 -7.88
N TYR A 81 -3.01 -4.34 -8.90
CA TYR A 81 -3.21 -2.91 -8.79
C TYR A 81 -4.69 -2.62 -9.04
N GLU A 82 -5.30 -1.86 -8.15
CA GLU A 82 -6.66 -1.35 -8.28
C GLU A 82 -6.59 0.17 -8.37
N TYR A 83 -7.22 0.75 -9.37
CA TYR A 83 -7.13 2.18 -9.67
C TYR A 83 -8.45 2.88 -9.39
N ARG A 84 -8.41 4.08 -8.81
CA ARG A 84 -9.60 4.92 -8.62
C ARG A 84 -10.24 5.28 -9.96
N ASP A 85 -9.47 5.90 -10.85
CA ASP A 85 -9.96 6.47 -12.11
C ASP A 85 -9.58 5.61 -13.33
N GLY A 86 -8.94 4.48 -13.06
CA GLY A 86 -8.44 3.56 -14.07
C GLY A 86 -7.20 4.04 -14.81
N GLY A 87 -6.49 3.07 -15.39
CA GLY A 87 -5.39 3.28 -16.32
C GLY A 87 -5.87 3.21 -17.76
N LYS A 88 -5.17 3.84 -18.70
CA LYS A 88 -5.51 3.78 -20.12
C LYS A 88 -4.52 2.94 -20.91
N VAL A 89 -5.02 1.94 -21.64
CA VAL A 89 -4.24 1.10 -22.55
C VAL A 89 -4.97 0.99 -23.87
N GLY A 90 -4.37 1.46 -24.96
CA GLY A 90 -4.98 1.42 -26.31
C GLY A 90 -6.33 2.14 -26.38
N GLY A 91 -6.49 3.26 -25.68
CA GLY A 91 -7.70 4.07 -25.67
C GLY A 91 -8.83 3.56 -24.76
N LYS A 92 -8.70 2.36 -24.18
CA LYS A 92 -9.66 1.81 -23.21
C LYS A 92 -9.20 2.08 -21.79
N THR A 93 -10.16 2.29 -20.87
CA THR A 93 -9.92 2.42 -19.44
C THR A 93 -9.97 1.05 -18.78
N TYR A 94 -9.02 0.78 -17.88
CA TYR A 94 -8.94 -0.44 -17.09
C TYR A 94 -8.87 -0.07 -15.62
N MET A 95 -9.66 -0.76 -14.79
CA MET A 95 -9.77 -0.48 -13.35
C MET A 95 -8.80 -1.30 -12.51
N SER A 96 -8.26 -2.38 -13.07
CA SER A 96 -7.23 -3.17 -12.38
C SER A 96 -6.18 -3.76 -13.31
N MET A 97 -5.04 -4.13 -12.73
CA MET A 97 -3.93 -4.76 -13.43
C MET A 97 -3.35 -5.90 -12.57
N LEU A 98 -3.01 -7.00 -13.21
CA LEU A 98 -2.18 -8.06 -12.63
C LEU A 98 -0.81 -8.03 -13.28
N ALA A 99 0.23 -8.10 -12.44
CA ALA A 99 1.60 -8.27 -12.87
C ALA A 99 2.23 -9.48 -12.18
N LEU A 100 3.11 -10.18 -12.88
CA LEU A 100 3.97 -11.20 -12.31
C LEU A 100 5.41 -10.72 -12.46
N ASP A 101 6.05 -10.43 -11.33
CA ASP A 101 7.41 -9.92 -11.28
C ASP A 101 8.37 -10.95 -10.67
N GLU A 102 9.59 -10.96 -11.18
CA GLU A 102 10.70 -11.79 -10.70
C GLU A 102 11.82 -10.91 -10.19
N TYR A 103 12.47 -11.32 -9.08
CA TYR A 103 13.43 -10.49 -8.35
C TYR A 103 14.79 -11.21 -8.22
N ASP A 104 15.84 -10.54 -8.66
CA ASP A 104 17.23 -10.94 -8.37
C ASP A 104 17.69 -10.20 -7.12
N CYS A 105 17.53 -10.85 -5.96
CA CYS A 105 17.87 -10.28 -4.66
C CYS A 105 19.37 -9.97 -4.50
N LYS A 106 20.24 -10.71 -5.20
CA LYS A 106 21.68 -10.52 -5.15
C LYS A 106 22.11 -9.25 -5.89
N ALA A 107 21.51 -9.01 -7.04
CA ALA A 107 21.81 -7.84 -7.87
C ALA A 107 20.91 -6.65 -7.57
N GLY A 108 19.87 -6.81 -6.73
CA GLY A 108 18.96 -5.73 -6.36
C GLY A 108 18.12 -5.23 -7.54
N ARG A 109 17.65 -6.11 -8.39
CA ARG A 109 16.91 -5.78 -9.62
C ARG A 109 15.68 -6.66 -9.78
N PHE A 110 14.76 -6.23 -10.64
CA PHE A 110 13.55 -6.97 -10.96
C PHE A 110 13.27 -6.96 -12.46
N ARG A 111 12.38 -7.83 -12.90
CA ARG A 111 11.81 -7.80 -14.24
C ARG A 111 10.34 -8.23 -14.20
N ASN A 112 9.54 -7.65 -15.10
CA ASN A 112 8.19 -8.12 -15.32
C ASN A 112 8.21 -9.34 -16.27
N LEU A 113 7.46 -10.37 -15.90
CA LEU A 113 7.31 -11.58 -16.70
C LEU A 113 6.00 -11.58 -17.49
N ARG A 114 4.95 -10.95 -16.92
CA ARG A 114 3.62 -10.92 -17.52
C ARG A 114 2.79 -9.81 -16.88
N THR A 115 2.03 -9.11 -17.71
CA THR A 115 1.06 -8.10 -17.29
C THR A 115 -0.27 -8.32 -17.99
N GLY A 116 -1.36 -8.20 -17.25
CA GLY A 116 -2.73 -8.19 -17.76
C GLY A 116 -3.52 -7.06 -17.15
N VAL A 117 -4.31 -6.34 -17.95
CA VAL A 117 -5.21 -5.28 -17.49
C VAL A 117 -6.67 -5.72 -17.66
N PHE A 118 -7.56 -5.22 -16.78
CA PHE A 118 -8.94 -5.66 -16.67
C PHE A 118 -9.89 -4.47 -16.58
N ALA A 119 -11.02 -4.57 -17.24
CA ALA A 119 -12.00 -3.50 -17.33
C ALA A 119 -12.66 -3.14 -15.98
N ARG A 120 -12.67 -4.07 -15.02
CA ARG A 120 -13.24 -3.87 -13.69
C ARG A 120 -12.19 -4.10 -12.59
N HIS A 121 -12.52 -3.70 -11.36
CA HIS A 121 -11.76 -4.05 -10.17
C HIS A 121 -11.68 -5.58 -9.99
N ASN A 122 -10.78 -6.00 -9.09
CA ASN A 122 -10.58 -7.40 -8.71
C ASN A 122 -10.09 -8.31 -9.84
N ALA A 123 -9.46 -7.74 -10.87
CA ALA A 123 -9.04 -8.45 -12.08
C ALA A 123 -10.21 -9.12 -12.83
N GLU A 124 -11.33 -8.42 -12.92
CA GLU A 124 -12.54 -8.91 -13.55
C GLU A 124 -12.87 -8.18 -14.87
N GLY A 125 -13.83 -8.76 -15.62
CA GLY A 125 -14.33 -8.20 -16.88
C GLY A 125 -13.45 -8.47 -18.08
N GLU A 126 -13.63 -7.67 -19.14
CA GLU A 126 -12.80 -7.76 -20.34
C GLU A 126 -11.33 -7.56 -19.97
N SER A 127 -10.46 -8.41 -20.49
CA SER A 127 -9.03 -8.34 -20.19
C SER A 127 -8.19 -8.21 -21.44
N ARG A 128 -7.02 -7.61 -21.29
CA ARG A 128 -5.97 -7.57 -22.30
C ARG A 128 -4.65 -7.97 -21.66
N GLN A 129 -3.97 -8.93 -22.25
CA GLN A 129 -2.64 -9.36 -21.84
C GLN A 129 -1.59 -8.61 -22.67
N ALA A 130 -0.49 -8.21 -22.02
CA ALA A 130 0.71 -7.79 -22.74
C ALA A 130 1.29 -9.01 -23.50
N PRO A 131 2.05 -8.79 -24.58
CA PRO A 131 2.77 -9.87 -25.24
C PRO A 131 3.57 -10.70 -24.23
N ALA A 132 3.57 -12.01 -24.39
CA ALA A 132 4.33 -12.90 -23.51
C ALA A 132 5.83 -12.67 -23.69
N GLY A 133 6.55 -12.61 -22.58
CA GLY A 133 8.00 -12.47 -22.56
C GLY A 133 8.47 -11.71 -21.33
N ALA A 134 9.62 -12.11 -20.79
CA ALA A 134 10.23 -11.40 -19.70
C ALA A 134 10.82 -10.06 -20.19
N GLU A 135 10.50 -8.98 -19.54
CA GLU A 135 11.19 -7.72 -19.76
C GLU A 135 12.66 -7.79 -19.32
N PRO A 136 13.53 -6.90 -19.83
CA PRO A 136 14.89 -6.79 -19.33
C PRO A 136 14.92 -6.51 -17.82
N TRP A 137 15.96 -6.96 -17.14
CA TRP A 137 16.19 -6.64 -15.73
C TRP A 137 16.37 -5.14 -15.52
N LYS A 138 15.71 -4.59 -14.51
CA LYS A 138 15.70 -3.17 -14.15
C LYS A 138 16.08 -2.99 -12.68
N THR A 139 16.86 -1.96 -12.36
CA THR A 139 17.05 -1.52 -10.98
C THR A 139 15.93 -0.53 -10.62
N PRO A 140 15.13 -0.79 -9.58
CA PRO A 140 14.05 0.11 -9.24
C PRO A 140 14.58 1.43 -8.67
N ALA A 141 13.94 2.54 -9.04
CA ALA A 141 14.24 3.83 -8.44
C ALA A 141 13.84 3.85 -6.95
N PRO A 142 14.56 4.57 -6.08
CA PRO A 142 14.22 4.69 -4.67
C PRO A 142 12.80 5.20 -4.45
N ASN A 143 12.14 4.73 -3.40
CA ASN A 143 10.78 5.12 -2.96
C ASN A 143 9.65 4.76 -3.93
N THR A 144 9.92 4.01 -4.99
CA THR A 144 8.90 3.51 -5.92
C THR A 144 8.19 2.26 -5.37
N ILE A 145 7.08 1.91 -6.02
CA ILE A 145 6.36 0.64 -5.78
C ILE A 145 7.29 -0.55 -6.03
N ASP A 146 8.07 -0.50 -7.11
CA ASP A 146 9.00 -1.56 -7.48
C ASP A 146 10.09 -1.75 -6.43
N ALA A 147 10.64 -0.65 -5.87
CA ALA A 147 11.62 -0.73 -4.77
C ALA A 147 11.01 -1.35 -3.50
N LYS A 148 9.76 -1.00 -3.18
CA LYS A 148 9.02 -1.58 -2.04
C LYS A 148 8.69 -3.05 -2.30
N SER A 149 8.40 -3.44 -3.53
CA SER A 149 8.14 -4.83 -3.93
C SER A 149 9.40 -5.66 -3.90
N LEU A 150 10.53 -5.13 -4.39
CA LEU A 150 11.85 -5.77 -4.27
C LEU A 150 12.22 -6.02 -2.79
N ALA A 151 12.02 -5.02 -1.92
CA ALA A 151 12.28 -5.18 -0.48
C ALA A 151 11.39 -6.26 0.17
N ALA A 152 10.13 -6.38 -0.28
CA ALA A 152 9.20 -7.41 0.19
C ALA A 152 9.57 -8.80 -0.32
N ALA A 153 10.02 -8.92 -1.57
CA ALA A 153 10.46 -10.19 -2.16
C ALA A 153 11.80 -10.67 -1.59
N CYS A 154 12.66 -9.72 -1.21
CA CYS A 154 14.05 -9.94 -0.78
C CYS A 154 14.26 -9.42 0.65
N PRO A 155 13.69 -10.06 1.68
CA PRO A 155 13.89 -9.62 3.05
C PRO A 155 15.37 -9.68 3.42
N LYS A 156 15.87 -8.63 4.08
CA LYS A 156 17.21 -8.63 4.64
C LYS A 156 17.32 -9.76 5.68
N ARG A 157 18.26 -10.65 5.51
CA ARG A 157 18.62 -11.66 6.51
C ARG A 157 19.43 -11.03 7.63
#